data_e148ebe48e6cf6541a8a8e385b1a8387
#
_entry.id   e148ebe48e6cf6541a8a8e385b1a8387
#
_cell.length_a   1.000
_cell.length_b   1.000
_cell.length_c   1.000
_cell.angle_alpha   90.00
_cell.angle_beta   90.00
_cell.angle_gamma   90.00
#
_symmetry.space_group_name_H-M   'P 1'
#
loop_
_entity.id
_entity.type
_entity.pdbx_description
1 polymer ?
#
loop_
_entity_poly.entity_id
_entity_poly.type
_entity_poly.pdbx_seq_one_letter_code
_entity_poly.pdbx_strand_id
1 'polypeptide(L)'
;MGKLFGTDGIRGIAGEELTAELAFRLGIAVAHVLARSDRRTKVMIGKDTRLSGDMFEAAITAGLCASGSDVYLLGVVPTPAVAFLVKDTGADAGVMISASHNPSEYNGIKVFGSEGYKLSDELEDRVEEIILAKNDPAPRACGIIGRVMSGEGLLEKYEDHIISVLGKKASKPRRVLFDLSNGSASATAKTVFTPDTTGFACDFMAYDPDGININRNCGSTQMSALCKYVVDGGYDIGIAFDGDADRCLMCDENGKVIDGDMIISAFAVEMKKRGELDKDTAVVTKLTNLGFHQLMKRERIKVATTDVGDRYVLEEMLRGGAVIGGEQSGHIILRRFATTGDGQITAAEALNMLADYPDMTASEIFGKMKRLPQVSVNVTVPQDRKGEVMGSAAVVAKKLEIENILGDSGRILLRPSGTEALIRIMLEGSDTAELSRYAEELKTVIEGIL
;
A
#
# COMPACT_ATOMS: atom_id res chain seq x y z
N MET A 1 -14.64 -10.26 -9.83
CA MET A 1 -13.27 -9.83 -10.09
C MET A 1 -13.07 -9.90 -11.60
N GLY A 2 -12.70 -8.80 -12.24
CA GLY A 2 -12.50 -8.73 -13.68
C GLY A 2 -11.35 -9.62 -14.16
N LYS A 3 -11.18 -9.73 -15.48
CA LYS A 3 -10.08 -10.50 -16.08
C LYS A 3 -8.75 -9.74 -16.12
N LEU A 4 -8.80 -8.40 -16.08
CA LEU A 4 -7.65 -7.50 -16.17
C LEU A 4 -7.33 -6.82 -14.84
N PHE A 5 -8.33 -6.26 -14.16
CA PHE A 5 -8.14 -5.61 -12.87
C PHE A 5 -7.97 -6.64 -11.76
N GLY A 6 -6.85 -6.54 -11.03
CA GLY A 6 -6.66 -7.20 -9.75
C GLY A 6 -7.12 -6.33 -8.58
N THR A 7 -6.75 -6.69 -7.35
CA THR A 7 -7.06 -5.88 -6.13
C THR A 7 -6.36 -4.53 -6.12
N ASP A 8 -5.30 -4.34 -6.93
CA ASP A 8 -4.48 -3.12 -6.96
C ASP A 8 -4.17 -2.70 -8.41
N GLY A 9 -5.20 -2.58 -9.24
CA GLY A 9 -5.11 -2.19 -10.64
C GLY A 9 -4.70 -3.31 -11.59
N ILE A 10 -4.33 -2.94 -12.81
CA ILE A 10 -3.80 -3.86 -13.84
C ILE A 10 -2.29 -3.95 -13.64
N ARG A 11 -1.73 -5.16 -13.57
CA ARG A 11 -0.29 -5.38 -13.42
C ARG A 11 0.20 -6.45 -14.37
N GLY A 12 1.48 -6.35 -14.79
CA GLY A 12 2.13 -7.36 -15.62
C GLY A 12 3.56 -6.99 -15.97
N ILE A 13 4.26 -7.90 -16.66
CA ILE A 13 5.57 -7.64 -17.22
C ILE A 13 5.43 -6.63 -18.36
N ALA A 14 6.18 -5.52 -18.26
CA ALA A 14 6.09 -4.41 -19.20
C ALA A 14 6.54 -4.83 -20.61
N GLY A 15 5.67 -4.59 -21.60
CA GLY A 15 5.89 -4.95 -23.00
C GLY A 15 5.46 -6.37 -23.36
N GLU A 16 5.17 -7.24 -22.39
CA GLU A 16 4.70 -8.61 -22.60
C GLU A 16 3.21 -8.76 -22.20
N GLU A 17 2.93 -8.71 -20.92
CA GLU A 17 1.57 -8.86 -20.36
C GLU A 17 0.86 -7.50 -20.32
N LEU A 18 1.57 -6.45 -19.87
CA LEU A 18 1.13 -5.07 -19.91
C LEU A 18 1.76 -4.37 -21.12
N THR A 19 0.97 -4.14 -22.17
CA THR A 19 1.43 -3.57 -23.44
C THR A 19 1.03 -2.11 -23.60
N ALA A 20 1.73 -1.38 -24.49
CA ALA A 20 1.36 -0.02 -24.84
C ALA A 20 -0.03 0.05 -25.51
N GLU A 21 -0.43 -0.99 -26.26
CA GLU A 21 -1.77 -1.09 -26.84
C GLU A 21 -2.84 -1.19 -25.75
N LEU A 22 -2.62 -2.05 -24.75
CA LEU A 22 -3.53 -2.18 -23.60
C LEU A 22 -3.66 -0.86 -22.85
N ALA A 23 -2.55 -0.16 -22.63
CA ALA A 23 -2.51 1.14 -21.96
C ALA A 23 -3.26 2.22 -22.78
N PHE A 24 -3.10 2.25 -24.09
CA PHE A 24 -3.86 3.14 -24.98
C PHE A 24 -5.36 2.88 -24.87
N ARG A 25 -5.78 1.62 -24.93
CA ARG A 25 -7.19 1.21 -24.80
C ARG A 25 -7.76 1.53 -23.42
N LEU A 26 -6.96 1.38 -22.37
CA LEU A 26 -7.33 1.81 -21.03
C LEU A 26 -7.63 3.32 -21.00
N GLY A 27 -6.80 4.15 -21.64
CA GLY A 27 -7.03 5.59 -21.76
C GLY A 27 -8.37 5.91 -22.42
N ILE A 28 -8.70 5.22 -23.53
CA ILE A 28 -10.01 5.35 -24.20
C ILE A 28 -11.15 4.97 -23.25
N ALA A 29 -11.04 3.82 -22.58
CA ALA A 29 -12.07 3.29 -21.70
C ALA A 29 -12.33 4.20 -20.50
N VAL A 30 -11.27 4.65 -19.82
CA VAL A 30 -11.35 5.60 -18.70
C VAL A 30 -12.03 6.90 -19.12
N ALA A 31 -11.66 7.47 -20.28
CA ALA A 31 -12.28 8.68 -20.80
C ALA A 31 -13.78 8.52 -21.06
N HIS A 32 -14.23 7.33 -21.48
CA HIS A 32 -15.64 7.03 -21.72
C HIS A 32 -16.43 6.78 -20.45
N VAL A 33 -15.90 5.97 -19.54
CA VAL A 33 -16.57 5.59 -18.29
C VAL A 33 -16.74 6.79 -17.36
N LEU A 34 -15.73 7.69 -17.33
CA LEU A 34 -15.71 8.87 -16.48
C LEU A 34 -16.06 10.17 -17.22
N ALA A 35 -16.66 10.06 -18.43
CA ALA A 35 -17.05 11.21 -19.26
C ALA A 35 -17.94 12.19 -18.51
N ARG A 36 -17.64 13.49 -18.66
CA ARG A 36 -18.50 14.59 -18.20
C ARG A 36 -19.39 15.04 -19.36
N SER A 37 -20.64 15.40 -19.04
CA SER A 37 -21.60 15.90 -20.02
C SER A 37 -21.53 17.43 -20.23
N ASP A 38 -21.01 18.14 -19.22
CA ASP A 38 -21.00 19.60 -19.10
C ASP A 38 -19.66 20.25 -19.51
N ARG A 39 -18.58 19.47 -19.49
CA ARG A 39 -17.23 19.94 -19.84
C ARG A 39 -16.32 18.79 -20.27
N ARG A 40 -15.10 19.10 -20.67
CA ARG A 40 -14.07 18.08 -20.92
C ARG A 40 -13.66 17.44 -19.62
N THR A 41 -13.51 16.13 -19.64
CA THR A 41 -12.97 15.36 -18.53
C THR A 41 -11.49 15.71 -18.31
N LYS A 42 -11.11 16.00 -17.08
CA LYS A 42 -9.73 16.30 -16.68
C LYS A 42 -9.12 15.07 -16.02
N VAL A 43 -8.01 14.58 -16.55
CA VAL A 43 -7.32 13.41 -16.03
C VAL A 43 -5.87 13.75 -15.67
N MET A 44 -5.43 13.39 -14.48
CA MET A 44 -4.05 13.50 -14.06
C MET A 44 -3.33 12.18 -14.25
N ILE A 45 -2.08 12.22 -14.72
CA ILE A 45 -1.24 11.02 -14.87
C ILE A 45 0.05 11.22 -14.08
N GLY A 46 0.31 10.31 -13.13
CA GLY A 46 1.59 10.19 -12.44
C GLY A 46 2.23 8.84 -12.71
N LYS A 47 3.52 8.74 -12.49
CA LYS A 47 4.30 7.50 -12.65
C LYS A 47 5.37 7.38 -11.57
N ASP A 48 5.81 6.13 -11.31
CA ASP A 48 7.03 5.89 -10.55
C ASP A 48 8.28 6.02 -11.44
N THR A 49 9.41 5.60 -10.95
CA THR A 49 10.71 5.80 -11.60
C THR A 49 11.07 4.72 -12.62
N ARG A 50 10.18 3.78 -12.94
CA ARG A 50 10.42 2.69 -13.90
C ARG A 50 10.62 3.22 -15.31
N LEU A 51 11.60 2.68 -16.03
CA LEU A 51 11.89 3.03 -17.42
C LEU A 51 10.65 2.89 -18.33
N SER A 52 9.84 1.86 -18.11
CA SER A 52 8.60 1.62 -18.88
C SER A 52 7.50 2.65 -18.62
N GLY A 53 7.63 3.49 -17.59
CA GLY A 53 6.65 4.52 -17.22
C GLY A 53 6.37 5.50 -18.36
N ASP A 54 7.41 5.97 -19.07
CA ASP A 54 7.27 6.92 -20.17
C ASP A 54 6.45 6.35 -21.34
N MET A 55 6.67 5.08 -21.66
CA MET A 55 5.91 4.40 -22.72
C MET A 55 4.41 4.31 -22.37
N PHE A 56 4.10 3.92 -21.13
CA PHE A 56 2.70 3.80 -20.69
C PHE A 56 2.03 5.17 -20.55
N GLU A 57 2.73 6.18 -20.02
CA GLU A 57 2.24 7.55 -19.94
C GLU A 57 1.85 8.09 -21.31
N ALA A 58 2.71 7.92 -22.34
CA ALA A 58 2.45 8.34 -23.70
C ALA A 58 1.23 7.60 -24.30
N ALA A 59 1.13 6.29 -24.09
CA ALA A 59 0.03 5.48 -24.62
C ALA A 59 -1.33 5.85 -23.98
N ILE A 60 -1.40 5.95 -22.66
CA ILE A 60 -2.61 6.35 -21.92
C ILE A 60 -3.03 7.77 -22.33
N THR A 61 -2.07 8.70 -22.40
CA THR A 61 -2.31 10.08 -22.80
C THR A 61 -2.94 10.15 -24.20
N ALA A 62 -2.40 9.39 -25.16
CA ALA A 62 -2.95 9.34 -26.51
C ALA A 62 -4.41 8.83 -26.51
N GLY A 63 -4.73 7.77 -25.75
CA GLY A 63 -6.07 7.22 -25.63
C GLY A 63 -7.07 8.21 -25.01
N LEU A 64 -6.68 8.87 -23.92
CA LEU A 64 -7.48 9.90 -23.25
C LEU A 64 -7.74 11.10 -24.16
N CYS A 65 -6.72 11.64 -24.81
CA CYS A 65 -6.83 12.77 -25.71
C CYS A 65 -7.69 12.44 -26.95
N ALA A 66 -7.52 11.27 -27.55
CA ALA A 66 -8.32 10.80 -28.67
C ALA A 66 -9.84 10.73 -28.32
N SER A 67 -10.13 10.48 -27.03
CA SER A 67 -11.50 10.44 -26.50
C SER A 67 -12.01 11.79 -25.98
N GLY A 68 -11.22 12.87 -26.09
CA GLY A 68 -11.62 14.23 -25.76
C GLY A 68 -11.36 14.67 -24.32
N SER A 69 -10.59 13.90 -23.53
CA SER A 69 -10.18 14.28 -22.18
C SER A 69 -8.93 15.15 -22.20
N ASP A 70 -8.90 16.17 -21.34
CA ASP A 70 -7.70 16.96 -21.10
C ASP A 70 -6.81 16.24 -20.07
N VAL A 71 -5.50 16.14 -20.33
CA VAL A 71 -4.54 15.36 -19.56
C VAL A 71 -3.49 16.27 -18.92
N TYR A 72 -3.25 16.09 -17.62
CA TYR A 72 -2.19 16.76 -16.87
C TYR A 72 -1.11 15.75 -16.50
N LEU A 73 0.09 15.94 -17.03
CA LEU A 73 1.24 15.08 -16.74
C LEU A 73 1.93 15.57 -15.48
N LEU A 74 1.91 14.77 -14.42
CA LEU A 74 2.53 15.07 -13.12
C LEU A 74 4.02 14.68 -13.09
N GLY A 75 4.46 13.81 -14.02
CA GLY A 75 5.80 13.22 -13.98
C GLY A 75 5.94 12.15 -12.92
N VAL A 76 7.14 12.05 -12.34
CA VAL A 76 7.43 11.11 -11.25
C VAL A 76 6.85 11.64 -9.95
N VAL A 77 5.86 10.93 -9.41
CA VAL A 77 5.15 11.32 -8.17
C VAL A 77 4.72 10.07 -7.38
N PRO A 78 4.60 10.15 -6.05
CA PRO A 78 3.98 9.09 -5.23
C PRO A 78 2.54 8.78 -5.63
N THR A 79 2.13 7.51 -5.48
CA THR A 79 0.73 7.10 -5.68
C THR A 79 -0.26 7.97 -4.88
N PRO A 80 -0.06 8.21 -3.58
CA PRO A 80 -0.95 9.08 -2.82
C PRO A 80 -0.97 10.54 -3.31
N ALA A 81 0.09 11.04 -3.94
CA ALA A 81 0.09 12.37 -4.55
C ALA A 81 -0.93 12.47 -5.68
N VAL A 82 -1.05 11.44 -6.53
CA VAL A 82 -2.09 11.39 -7.58
C VAL A 82 -3.48 11.46 -6.96
N ALA A 83 -3.75 10.63 -5.96
CA ALA A 83 -5.05 10.60 -5.26
C ALA A 83 -5.39 11.95 -4.62
N PHE A 84 -4.43 12.57 -3.93
CA PHE A 84 -4.56 13.88 -3.31
C PHE A 84 -4.83 14.97 -4.34
N LEU A 85 -4.00 15.05 -5.40
CA LEU A 85 -4.09 16.11 -6.40
C LEU A 85 -5.39 16.04 -7.21
N VAL A 86 -5.90 14.85 -7.50
CA VAL A 86 -7.21 14.70 -8.17
C VAL A 86 -8.29 15.40 -7.35
N LYS A 87 -8.34 15.12 -6.06
CA LYS A 87 -9.34 15.72 -5.16
C LYS A 87 -9.11 17.21 -4.95
N ASP A 88 -7.88 17.63 -4.68
CA ASP A 88 -7.53 19.03 -4.39
C ASP A 88 -7.82 19.98 -5.57
N THR A 89 -7.56 19.52 -6.79
CA THR A 89 -7.73 20.34 -7.99
C THR A 89 -9.11 20.20 -8.66
N GLY A 90 -9.94 19.27 -8.17
CA GLY A 90 -11.23 18.95 -8.77
C GLY A 90 -11.10 18.32 -10.17
N ALA A 91 -10.04 17.53 -10.39
CA ALA A 91 -9.93 16.67 -11.56
C ALA A 91 -10.94 15.53 -11.49
N ASP A 92 -11.30 14.95 -12.64
CA ASP A 92 -12.34 13.90 -12.71
C ASP A 92 -11.76 12.51 -12.46
N ALA A 93 -10.46 12.34 -12.76
CA ALA A 93 -9.75 11.09 -12.57
C ALA A 93 -8.25 11.30 -12.37
N GLY A 94 -7.60 10.30 -11.80
CA GLY A 94 -6.15 10.14 -11.76
C GLY A 94 -5.73 8.76 -12.25
N VAL A 95 -4.61 8.71 -12.91
CA VAL A 95 -3.97 7.47 -13.33
C VAL A 95 -2.57 7.42 -12.72
N MET A 96 -2.26 6.36 -12.00
CA MET A 96 -0.92 6.10 -11.51
C MET A 96 -0.31 4.91 -12.23
N ILE A 97 0.88 5.10 -12.79
CA ILE A 97 1.65 4.08 -13.50
C ILE A 97 2.75 3.58 -12.57
N SER A 98 2.49 2.44 -11.94
CA SER A 98 3.41 1.80 -11.00
C SER A 98 3.00 0.35 -10.70
N ALA A 99 4.00 -0.50 -10.46
CA ALA A 99 3.80 -1.83 -9.86
C ALA A 99 4.25 -1.88 -8.40
N SER A 100 4.26 -0.74 -7.68
CA SER A 100 4.59 -0.63 -6.26
C SER A 100 5.95 -1.31 -5.92
N HIS A 101 5.94 -2.34 -5.12
CA HIS A 101 7.13 -3.04 -4.63
C HIS A 101 7.72 -4.11 -5.58
N ASN A 102 7.11 -4.33 -6.74
CA ASN A 102 7.61 -5.31 -7.70
C ASN A 102 8.97 -4.88 -8.32
N PRO A 103 9.79 -5.80 -8.84
CA PRO A 103 10.98 -5.49 -9.61
C PRO A 103 10.69 -4.61 -10.84
N SER A 104 11.74 -4.03 -11.43
CA SER A 104 11.64 -3.01 -12.49
C SER A 104 11.02 -3.47 -13.80
N GLU A 105 11.09 -4.76 -14.12
CA GLU A 105 10.48 -5.36 -15.30
C GLU A 105 8.96 -5.41 -15.26
N TYR A 106 8.36 -5.33 -14.07
CA TYR A 106 6.92 -5.19 -13.90
C TYR A 106 6.50 -3.72 -14.00
N ASN A 107 5.27 -3.48 -14.44
CA ASN A 107 4.58 -2.21 -14.23
C ASN A 107 3.09 -2.46 -13.96
N GLY A 108 2.37 -1.40 -13.63
CA GLY A 108 0.95 -1.45 -13.33
C GLY A 108 0.27 -0.13 -13.62
N ILE A 109 -1.06 -0.16 -13.65
CA ILE A 109 -1.87 1.03 -13.85
C ILE A 109 -3.03 0.99 -12.85
N LYS A 110 -3.10 2.01 -11.99
CA LYS A 110 -4.17 2.23 -11.02
C LYS A 110 -4.97 3.45 -11.46
N VAL A 111 -6.30 3.41 -11.29
CA VAL A 111 -7.19 4.54 -11.65
C VAL A 111 -7.92 5.02 -10.42
N PHE A 112 -7.92 6.34 -10.22
CA PHE A 112 -8.59 7.04 -9.13
C PHE A 112 -9.75 7.87 -9.70
N GLY A 113 -10.89 7.88 -9.00
CA GLY A 113 -12.01 8.78 -9.29
C GLY A 113 -11.81 10.17 -8.67
N SER A 114 -12.75 11.08 -8.93
CA SER A 114 -12.70 12.49 -8.51
C SER A 114 -12.52 12.74 -7.02
N GLU A 115 -12.93 11.80 -6.19
CA GLU A 115 -12.77 11.89 -4.73
C GLU A 115 -11.40 11.38 -4.22
N GLY A 116 -10.49 10.98 -5.12
CA GLY A 116 -9.19 10.45 -4.78
C GLY A 116 -9.20 8.99 -4.27
N TYR A 117 -10.30 8.27 -4.45
CA TYR A 117 -10.38 6.83 -4.18
C TYR A 117 -10.16 6.03 -5.46
N LYS A 118 -9.63 4.81 -5.34
CA LYS A 118 -9.61 3.85 -6.47
C LYS A 118 -11.02 3.66 -7.02
N LEU A 119 -11.13 3.32 -8.30
CA LEU A 119 -12.44 3.05 -8.91
C LEU A 119 -13.15 1.91 -8.16
N SER A 120 -14.48 1.97 -8.11
CA SER A 120 -15.30 0.84 -7.64
C SER A 120 -15.23 -0.33 -8.61
N ASP A 121 -15.51 -1.56 -8.12
CA ASP A 121 -15.57 -2.76 -8.97
C ASP A 121 -16.49 -2.56 -10.19
N GLU A 122 -17.64 -1.89 -9.99
CA GLU A 122 -18.58 -1.60 -11.06
C GLU A 122 -17.98 -0.71 -12.16
N LEU A 123 -17.16 0.28 -11.78
CA LEU A 123 -16.50 1.15 -12.74
C LEU A 123 -15.30 0.45 -13.39
N GLU A 124 -14.55 -0.36 -12.66
CA GLU A 124 -13.47 -1.19 -13.20
C GLU A 124 -14.02 -2.22 -14.20
N ASP A 125 -15.13 -2.90 -13.89
CA ASP A 125 -15.80 -3.84 -14.81
C ASP A 125 -16.25 -3.15 -16.11
N ARG A 126 -16.80 -1.94 -16.03
CA ARG A 126 -17.18 -1.15 -17.21
C ARG A 126 -15.97 -0.74 -18.05
N VAL A 127 -14.85 -0.37 -17.42
CA VAL A 127 -13.59 -0.06 -18.14
C VAL A 127 -13.09 -1.33 -18.84
N GLU A 128 -13.11 -2.48 -18.14
CA GLU A 128 -12.67 -3.77 -18.64
C GLU A 128 -13.52 -4.24 -19.83
N GLU A 129 -14.86 -4.07 -19.78
CA GLU A 129 -15.75 -4.41 -20.87
C GLU A 129 -15.37 -3.67 -22.16
N ILE A 130 -15.06 -2.37 -22.09
CA ILE A 130 -14.62 -1.59 -23.25
C ILE A 130 -13.28 -2.11 -23.79
N ILE A 131 -12.33 -2.40 -22.90
CA ILE A 131 -11.01 -2.93 -23.30
C ILE A 131 -11.14 -4.27 -24.01
N LEU A 132 -11.94 -5.20 -23.47
CA LEU A 132 -12.08 -6.57 -23.97
C LEU A 132 -12.96 -6.68 -25.22
N ALA A 133 -13.95 -5.79 -25.39
CA ALA A 133 -14.88 -5.82 -26.52
C ALA A 133 -14.20 -5.60 -27.88
N LYS A 134 -12.96 -5.10 -27.93
CA LYS A 134 -12.21 -4.72 -29.16
C LYS A 134 -12.98 -3.75 -30.09
N ASN A 135 -14.08 -3.18 -29.58
CA ASN A 135 -14.87 -2.17 -30.25
C ASN A 135 -14.63 -0.84 -29.55
N ASP A 136 -13.47 -0.24 -29.82
CA ASP A 136 -13.17 1.07 -29.24
C ASP A 136 -14.26 2.07 -29.67
N PRO A 137 -14.79 2.88 -28.73
CA PRO A 137 -15.71 3.94 -29.09
C PRO A 137 -15.06 4.85 -30.13
N ALA A 138 -15.88 5.34 -31.07
CA ALA A 138 -15.38 6.15 -32.19
C ALA A 138 -14.55 7.35 -31.69
N PRO A 139 -13.38 7.60 -32.30
CA PRO A 139 -12.56 8.76 -31.98
C PRO A 139 -13.35 10.05 -32.10
N ARG A 140 -13.08 11.04 -31.27
CA ARG A 140 -13.69 12.36 -31.36
C ARG A 140 -13.19 13.10 -32.60
N ALA A 141 -14.07 13.91 -33.20
CA ALA A 141 -13.68 14.76 -34.32
C ALA A 141 -12.66 15.84 -33.92
N CYS A 142 -11.89 16.34 -34.89
CA CYS A 142 -10.97 17.46 -34.68
C CYS A 142 -11.74 18.65 -34.04
N GLY A 143 -11.16 19.25 -33.00
CA GLY A 143 -11.80 20.28 -32.16
C GLY A 143 -12.45 19.75 -30.88
N ILE A 144 -12.65 18.44 -30.76
CA ILE A 144 -13.09 17.75 -29.52
C ILE A 144 -11.96 16.90 -28.93
N ILE A 145 -10.83 16.83 -29.61
CA ILE A 145 -9.63 16.16 -29.11
C ILE A 145 -9.14 16.88 -27.84
N GLY A 146 -8.76 16.09 -26.82
CA GLY A 146 -8.21 16.60 -25.58
C GLY A 146 -6.83 17.24 -25.74
N ARG A 147 -6.38 17.95 -24.72
CA ARG A 147 -5.09 18.63 -24.67
C ARG A 147 -4.19 17.98 -23.61
N VAL A 148 -2.90 18.01 -23.87
CA VAL A 148 -1.87 17.65 -22.86
C VAL A 148 -1.36 18.94 -22.23
N MET A 149 -1.32 18.97 -20.93
CA MET A 149 -0.87 20.09 -20.12
C MET A 149 0.19 19.62 -19.13
N SER A 150 1.14 20.51 -18.78
CA SER A 150 2.08 20.27 -17.71
C SER A 150 1.36 20.29 -16.36
N GLY A 151 1.69 19.33 -15.49
CA GLY A 151 1.33 19.34 -14.08
C GLY A 151 2.41 19.98 -13.21
N GLU A 152 3.38 20.67 -13.81
CA GLU A 152 4.44 21.39 -13.09
C GLU A 152 3.87 22.33 -12.02
N GLY A 153 4.46 22.31 -10.82
CA GLY A 153 4.00 23.09 -9.66
C GLY A 153 2.82 22.45 -8.90
N LEU A 154 2.16 21.42 -9.44
CA LEU A 154 1.08 20.75 -8.69
C LEU A 154 1.63 19.87 -7.55
N LEU A 155 2.81 19.28 -7.73
CA LEU A 155 3.43 18.42 -6.72
C LEU A 155 3.71 19.17 -5.42
N GLU A 156 4.04 20.45 -5.49
CA GLU A 156 4.25 21.33 -4.32
C GLU A 156 3.05 21.33 -3.39
N LYS A 157 1.82 21.24 -3.91
CA LYS A 157 0.61 21.16 -3.08
C LYS A 157 0.55 19.89 -2.22
N TYR A 158 1.03 18.77 -2.76
CA TYR A 158 1.12 17.54 -2.01
C TYR A 158 2.26 17.58 -0.97
N GLU A 159 3.40 18.17 -1.33
CA GLU A 159 4.50 18.42 -0.39
C GLU A 159 4.04 19.32 0.77
N ASP A 160 3.37 20.43 0.47
CA ASP A 160 2.79 21.32 1.47
C ASP A 160 1.75 20.59 2.35
N HIS A 161 0.96 19.69 1.77
CA HIS A 161 0.02 18.88 2.51
C HIS A 161 0.74 17.98 3.52
N ILE A 162 1.81 17.27 3.13
CA ILE A 162 2.59 16.44 4.08
C ILE A 162 3.24 17.32 5.15
N ILE A 163 3.82 18.46 4.77
CA ILE A 163 4.41 19.41 5.72
C ILE A 163 3.36 19.91 6.72
N SER A 164 2.11 20.09 6.28
CA SER A 164 1.01 20.49 7.20
C SER A 164 0.64 19.41 8.22
N VAL A 165 0.95 18.15 7.95
CA VAL A 165 0.78 17.02 8.89
C VAL A 165 1.89 17.01 9.93
N LEU A 166 3.11 17.47 9.58
CA LEU A 166 4.19 17.65 10.53
C LEU A 166 3.77 18.68 11.58
N GLY A 167 3.75 18.26 12.81
CA GLY A 167 3.31 19.09 13.93
C GLY A 167 4.45 19.93 14.53
N LYS A 168 4.73 19.68 15.79
CA LYS A 168 5.79 20.36 16.52
C LYS A 168 7.16 19.86 16.10
N LYS A 169 8.08 20.77 15.80
CA LYS A 169 9.48 20.43 15.54
C LYS A 169 10.11 19.73 16.75
N ALA A 170 10.99 18.77 16.48
CA ALA A 170 11.73 18.08 17.52
C ALA A 170 12.51 19.05 18.42
N SER A 171 12.38 18.86 19.72
CA SER A 171 13.11 19.66 20.73
C SER A 171 14.51 19.12 21.04
N LYS A 172 14.77 17.85 20.71
CA LYS A 172 16.07 17.20 20.81
C LYS A 172 16.57 16.78 19.44
N PRO A 173 17.85 17.00 19.12
CA PRO A 173 18.42 16.53 17.88
C PRO A 173 18.37 15.00 17.84
N ARG A 174 17.80 14.47 16.76
CA ARG A 174 17.78 13.03 16.43
C ARG A 174 18.13 12.86 14.98
N ARG A 175 18.62 11.69 14.62
CA ARG A 175 19.01 11.35 13.25
C ARG A 175 18.05 10.34 12.68
N VAL A 176 17.52 10.63 11.51
CA VAL A 176 16.58 9.80 10.77
C VAL A 176 17.21 9.40 9.44
N LEU A 177 17.20 8.12 9.09
CA LEU A 177 17.62 7.64 7.79
C LEU A 177 16.40 7.20 6.97
N PHE A 178 16.22 7.81 5.80
CA PHE A 178 15.14 7.44 4.87
C PHE A 178 15.68 6.58 3.73
N ASP A 179 15.03 5.47 3.44
CA ASP A 179 15.23 4.65 2.25
C ASP A 179 14.09 4.95 1.26
N LEU A 180 14.43 5.60 0.14
CA LEU A 180 13.45 6.03 -0.87
C LEU A 180 13.25 4.99 -1.99
N SER A 181 13.77 3.76 -1.83
CA SER A 181 13.63 2.62 -2.75
C SER A 181 14.04 2.88 -4.22
N ASN A 182 14.80 3.95 -4.50
CA ASN A 182 14.96 4.52 -5.84
C ASN A 182 13.61 4.71 -6.56
N GLY A 183 12.57 4.95 -5.80
CA GLY A 183 11.18 5.08 -6.23
C GLY A 183 10.69 6.52 -6.26
N SER A 184 9.38 6.68 -6.33
CA SER A 184 8.71 7.97 -6.50
C SER A 184 8.86 8.92 -5.31
N ALA A 185 9.13 8.39 -4.08
CA ALA A 185 9.46 9.23 -2.94
C ALA A 185 10.71 10.10 -3.16
N SER A 186 11.58 9.74 -4.11
CA SER A 186 12.76 10.56 -4.48
C SER A 186 12.39 11.95 -5.00
N ALA A 187 11.17 12.11 -5.52
CA ALA A 187 10.69 13.40 -6.03
C ALA A 187 10.24 14.37 -4.92
N THR A 188 9.89 13.87 -3.73
CA THR A 188 9.23 14.67 -2.67
C THR A 188 9.93 14.63 -1.32
N ALA A 189 10.46 13.48 -0.90
CA ALA A 189 10.91 13.28 0.47
C ALA A 189 12.02 14.25 0.91
N LYS A 190 12.92 14.63 0.00
CA LYS A 190 14.02 15.58 0.32
C LYS A 190 13.53 17.01 0.52
N THR A 191 12.44 17.40 -0.10
CA THR A 191 11.77 18.69 0.10
C THR A 191 10.98 18.70 1.41
N VAL A 192 10.29 17.61 1.68
CA VAL A 192 9.39 17.49 2.83
C VAL A 192 10.14 17.27 4.15
N PHE A 193 11.09 16.31 4.18
CA PHE A 193 11.76 15.90 5.41
C PHE A 193 13.11 16.60 5.54
N THR A 194 13.08 17.85 5.96
CA THR A 194 14.26 18.68 6.18
C THR A 194 14.41 19.00 7.68
N PRO A 195 15.60 19.42 8.14
CA PRO A 195 15.74 19.92 9.51
C PRO A 195 14.83 21.12 9.80
N ASP A 196 14.50 21.91 8.79
CA ASP A 196 13.63 23.08 8.94
C ASP A 196 12.16 22.70 9.12
N THR A 197 11.68 21.63 8.51
CA THR A 197 10.30 21.16 8.63
C THR A 197 10.10 20.26 9.85
N THR A 198 11.05 19.35 10.11
CA THR A 198 10.91 18.30 11.13
C THR A 198 11.61 18.61 12.46
N GLY A 199 12.69 19.38 12.44
CA GLY A 199 13.62 19.52 13.56
C GLY A 199 14.59 18.33 13.72
N PHE A 200 14.57 17.34 12.83
CA PHE A 200 15.47 16.18 12.81
C PHE A 200 16.57 16.32 11.78
N ALA A 201 17.72 15.68 12.02
CA ALA A 201 18.73 15.51 10.99
C ALA A 201 18.32 14.33 10.10
N CYS A 202 17.89 14.63 8.88
CA CYS A 202 17.39 13.65 7.92
C CYS A 202 18.45 13.34 6.85
N ASP A 203 18.83 12.07 6.77
CA ASP A 203 19.70 11.53 5.74
C ASP A 203 18.90 10.59 4.81
N PHE A 204 19.36 10.40 3.57
CA PHE A 204 18.63 9.65 2.55
C PHE A 204 19.52 8.62 1.87
N MET A 205 18.96 7.43 1.60
CA MET A 205 19.58 6.39 0.78
C MET A 205 18.61 5.93 -0.32
N ALA A 206 19.13 5.25 -1.34
CA ALA A 206 18.37 4.76 -2.49
C ALA A 206 17.45 5.84 -3.11
N TYR A 207 18.05 6.98 -3.47
CA TYR A 207 17.34 8.16 -3.98
C TYR A 207 17.80 8.61 -5.38
N ASP A 208 18.56 7.78 -6.06
CA ASP A 208 19.10 8.07 -7.40
C ASP A 208 18.57 7.02 -8.41
N PRO A 209 17.31 7.18 -8.87
CA PRO A 209 16.68 6.23 -9.77
C PRO A 209 17.30 6.26 -11.16
N ASP A 210 17.59 5.08 -11.72
CA ASP A 210 18.13 4.89 -13.08
C ASP A 210 17.11 4.22 -14.05
N GLY A 211 15.87 4.02 -13.59
CA GLY A 211 14.80 3.38 -14.35
C GLY A 211 14.70 1.87 -14.15
N ILE A 212 15.74 1.22 -13.64
CA ILE A 212 15.80 -0.25 -13.45
C ILE A 212 16.26 -0.66 -12.04
N ASN A 213 16.60 0.29 -11.17
CA ASN A 213 17.05 0.01 -9.81
C ASN A 213 15.98 0.18 -8.72
N ILE A 214 14.73 0.49 -9.09
CA ILE A 214 13.61 0.61 -8.15
C ILE A 214 13.45 -0.69 -7.33
N ASN A 215 13.31 -0.57 -6.01
CA ASN A 215 13.17 -1.68 -5.04
C ASN A 215 14.34 -2.67 -5.02
N ARG A 216 15.43 -2.45 -5.76
CA ARG A 216 16.55 -3.38 -5.85
C ARG A 216 17.47 -3.25 -4.64
N ASN A 217 17.37 -4.22 -3.71
CA ASN A 217 18.10 -4.26 -2.44
C ASN A 217 17.83 -3.04 -1.53
N CYS A 218 16.66 -2.43 -1.64
CA CYS A 218 16.25 -1.26 -0.88
C CYS A 218 14.72 -1.23 -0.73
N GLY A 219 14.23 -0.27 0.07
CA GLY A 219 12.82 -0.02 0.30
C GLY A 219 12.16 -0.98 1.28
N SER A 220 10.84 -0.82 1.46
CA SER A 220 10.07 -1.47 2.52
C SER A 220 10.03 -3.01 2.45
N THR A 221 10.31 -3.61 1.29
CA THR A 221 10.39 -5.08 1.14
C THR A 221 11.79 -5.63 1.35
N GLN A 222 12.82 -4.78 1.48
CA GLN A 222 14.24 -5.13 1.60
C GLN A 222 14.93 -4.37 2.74
N MET A 223 14.34 -4.44 3.94
CA MET A 223 14.72 -3.65 5.12
C MET A 223 16.14 -3.91 5.64
N SER A 224 16.80 -5.00 5.25
CA SER A 224 18.08 -5.43 5.83
C SER A 224 19.20 -4.39 5.68
N ALA A 225 19.27 -3.71 4.53
CA ALA A 225 20.26 -2.67 4.28
C ALA A 225 20.01 -1.45 5.18
N LEU A 226 18.77 -0.95 5.23
CA LEU A 226 18.38 0.15 6.10
C LEU A 226 18.67 -0.16 7.57
N CYS A 227 18.23 -1.33 8.06
CA CYS A 227 18.47 -1.75 9.46
C CYS A 227 19.96 -1.75 9.81
N LYS A 228 20.81 -2.27 8.89
CA LYS A 228 22.25 -2.26 9.08
C LYS A 228 22.82 -0.83 9.14
N TYR A 229 22.42 0.03 8.22
CA TYR A 229 22.92 1.43 8.20
C TYR A 229 22.44 2.24 9.41
N VAL A 230 21.23 1.97 9.91
CA VAL A 230 20.72 2.60 11.15
C VAL A 230 21.64 2.30 12.32
N VAL A 231 21.97 1.01 12.52
CA VAL A 231 22.85 0.59 13.64
C VAL A 231 24.27 1.11 13.45
N ASP A 232 24.87 0.89 12.26
CA ASP A 232 26.27 1.27 12.01
C ASP A 232 26.48 2.80 12.03
N GLY A 233 25.46 3.56 11.60
CA GLY A 233 25.48 5.01 11.53
C GLY A 233 25.01 5.72 12.79
N GLY A 234 24.47 5.00 13.78
CA GLY A 234 23.93 5.57 15.02
C GLY A 234 22.70 6.47 14.75
N TYR A 235 21.80 6.03 13.90
CA TYR A 235 20.51 6.69 13.67
C TYR A 235 19.51 6.29 14.75
N ASP A 236 18.60 7.20 15.09
CA ASP A 236 17.54 6.95 16.07
C ASP A 236 16.38 6.12 15.47
N ILE A 237 16.20 6.21 14.15
CA ILE A 237 15.18 5.47 13.41
C ILE A 237 15.55 5.41 11.91
N GLY A 238 15.17 4.32 11.26
CA GLY A 238 15.14 4.19 9.80
C GLY A 238 13.71 4.12 9.29
N ILE A 239 13.42 4.76 8.16
CA ILE A 239 12.09 4.81 7.53
C ILE A 239 12.25 4.41 6.06
N ALA A 240 11.51 3.41 5.60
CA ALA A 240 11.56 2.92 4.23
C ALA A 240 10.20 3.03 3.55
N PHE A 241 10.21 3.52 2.31
CA PHE A 241 9.06 3.49 1.41
C PHE A 241 9.18 2.33 0.41
N ASP A 242 8.12 2.00 -0.28
CA ASP A 242 8.18 1.18 -1.49
C ASP A 242 8.25 2.05 -2.76
N GLY A 243 8.25 1.42 -3.92
CA GLY A 243 8.52 2.12 -5.19
C GLY A 243 7.56 3.26 -5.52
N ASP A 244 6.29 3.18 -5.12
CA ASP A 244 5.30 4.23 -5.33
C ASP A 244 4.86 4.94 -4.03
N ALA A 245 5.57 4.68 -2.95
CA ALA A 245 5.47 5.34 -1.66
C ALA A 245 4.07 5.32 -1.02
N ASP A 246 3.25 4.30 -1.34
CA ASP A 246 1.97 4.06 -0.69
C ASP A 246 2.14 3.24 0.60
N ARG A 247 3.37 2.76 0.89
CA ARG A 247 3.76 2.01 2.09
C ARG A 247 4.89 2.68 2.84
N CYS A 248 4.88 2.46 4.17
CA CYS A 248 5.94 2.84 5.08
C CYS A 248 6.22 1.73 6.07
N LEU A 249 7.46 1.26 6.11
CA LEU A 249 7.99 0.45 7.20
C LEU A 249 9.15 1.18 7.87
N MET A 250 9.47 0.79 9.10
CA MET A 250 10.52 1.45 9.87
C MET A 250 11.45 0.41 10.50
N CYS A 251 12.58 0.86 11.02
CA CYS A 251 13.39 0.09 11.96
C CYS A 251 13.83 0.99 13.11
N ASP A 252 13.90 0.40 14.31
CA ASP A 252 14.36 1.10 15.51
C ASP A 252 15.90 1.27 15.54
N GLU A 253 16.40 1.97 16.55
CA GLU A 253 17.82 2.24 16.77
C GLU A 253 18.68 0.97 16.93
N ASN A 254 18.04 -0.20 17.17
CA ASN A 254 18.70 -1.50 17.26
C ASN A 254 18.65 -2.27 15.93
N GLY A 255 18.09 -1.68 14.87
CA GLY A 255 17.89 -2.33 13.57
C GLY A 255 16.76 -3.35 13.54
N LYS A 256 15.86 -3.33 14.52
CA LYS A 256 14.68 -4.21 14.54
C LYS A 256 13.56 -3.58 13.74
N VAL A 257 13.01 -4.35 12.80
CA VAL A 257 11.90 -3.89 11.95
C VAL A 257 10.64 -3.59 12.78
N ILE A 258 10.07 -2.42 12.51
CA ILE A 258 8.77 -1.96 12.98
C ILE A 258 7.84 -2.07 11.77
N ASP A 259 7.00 -3.11 11.75
CA ASP A 259 6.08 -3.36 10.63
C ASP A 259 4.78 -2.55 10.73
N GLY A 260 3.93 -2.66 9.69
CA GLY A 260 2.67 -1.92 9.63
C GLY A 260 1.75 -2.18 10.83
N ASP A 261 1.71 -3.40 11.35
CA ASP A 261 0.90 -3.72 12.54
C ASP A 261 1.41 -2.96 13.77
N MET A 262 2.73 -2.88 13.95
CA MET A 262 3.34 -2.13 15.06
C MET A 262 3.08 -0.64 14.92
N ILE A 263 3.20 -0.08 13.70
CA ILE A 263 2.93 1.33 13.41
C ILE A 263 1.46 1.67 13.69
N ILE A 264 0.52 0.91 13.10
CA ILE A 264 -0.92 1.11 13.30
C ILE A 264 -1.28 1.02 14.77
N SER A 265 -0.68 0.05 15.50
CA SER A 265 -0.95 -0.13 16.92
C SER A 265 -0.50 1.07 17.76
N ALA A 266 0.70 1.61 17.47
CA ALA A 266 1.24 2.77 18.17
C ALA A 266 0.40 4.02 17.89
N PHE A 267 0.03 4.25 16.63
CA PHE A 267 -0.82 5.36 16.21
C PHE A 267 -2.21 5.27 16.84
N ALA A 268 -2.86 4.10 16.81
CA ALA A 268 -4.20 3.92 17.39
C ALA A 268 -4.21 4.20 18.90
N VAL A 269 -3.19 3.75 19.63
CA VAL A 269 -3.05 4.03 21.07
C VAL A 269 -2.84 5.53 21.32
N GLU A 270 -2.00 6.16 20.51
CA GLU A 270 -1.72 7.59 20.66
C GLU A 270 -2.94 8.46 20.29
N MET A 271 -3.60 8.17 19.16
CA MET A 271 -4.84 8.83 18.74
C MET A 271 -5.92 8.71 19.81
N LYS A 272 -6.04 7.53 20.45
CA LYS A 272 -7.00 7.38 21.56
C LYS A 272 -6.69 8.28 22.74
N LYS A 273 -5.42 8.39 23.13
CA LYS A 273 -5.01 9.30 24.22
C LYS A 273 -5.33 10.76 23.90
N ARG A 274 -5.18 11.16 22.64
CA ARG A 274 -5.49 12.51 22.15
C ARG A 274 -7.00 12.75 21.94
N GLY A 275 -7.85 11.71 22.08
CA GLY A 275 -9.28 11.77 21.76
C GLY A 275 -9.57 11.90 20.26
N GLU A 276 -8.66 11.39 19.44
CA GLU A 276 -8.67 11.49 17.98
C GLU A 276 -9.03 10.18 17.27
N LEU A 277 -9.16 9.08 18.03
CA LEU A 277 -9.54 7.78 17.47
C LEU A 277 -11.08 7.65 17.44
N ASP A 278 -11.66 8.00 16.31
CA ASP A 278 -13.11 7.96 16.16
C ASP A 278 -13.66 6.55 16.45
N LYS A 279 -14.73 6.48 17.27
CA LYS A 279 -15.38 5.25 17.72
C LYS A 279 -14.46 4.24 18.42
N ASP A 280 -13.26 4.68 18.84
CA ASP A 280 -12.23 3.80 19.40
C ASP A 280 -11.94 2.57 18.52
N THR A 281 -11.86 2.75 17.20
CA THR A 281 -11.77 1.62 16.25
C THR A 281 -10.59 1.76 15.30
N ALA A 282 -9.81 0.68 15.14
CA ALA A 282 -8.81 0.50 14.08
C ALA A 282 -9.27 -0.63 13.12
N VAL A 283 -8.97 -0.48 11.82
CA VAL A 283 -9.33 -1.47 10.79
C VAL A 283 -8.07 -2.13 10.25
N VAL A 284 -8.04 -3.46 10.27
CA VAL A 284 -6.89 -4.26 9.84
C VAL A 284 -7.33 -5.49 9.06
N THR A 285 -6.38 -6.23 8.49
CA THR A 285 -6.69 -7.46 7.75
C THR A 285 -6.58 -8.71 8.64
N LYS A 286 -7.06 -9.84 8.12
CA LYS A 286 -6.90 -11.17 8.74
C LYS A 286 -5.43 -11.57 8.98
N LEU A 287 -4.49 -10.94 8.25
CA LEU A 287 -3.05 -11.24 8.38
C LEU A 287 -2.38 -10.48 9.53
N THR A 288 -3.04 -9.48 10.10
CA THR A 288 -2.52 -8.69 11.21
C THR A 288 -2.18 -9.58 12.39
N ASN A 289 -0.99 -9.40 12.95
CA ASN A 289 -0.43 -10.25 14.00
C ASN A 289 -1.33 -10.32 15.24
N LEU A 290 -1.46 -11.49 15.86
CA LEU A 290 -2.29 -11.67 17.06
C LEU A 290 -1.86 -10.74 18.21
N GLY A 291 -0.57 -10.38 18.31
CA GLY A 291 -0.06 -9.41 19.27
C GLY A 291 -0.71 -8.03 19.14
N PHE A 292 -1.11 -7.62 17.92
CA PHE A 292 -1.90 -6.41 17.67
C PHE A 292 -3.26 -6.51 18.40
N HIS A 293 -4.00 -7.59 18.17
CA HIS A 293 -5.31 -7.81 18.79
C HIS A 293 -5.22 -7.83 20.31
N GLN A 294 -4.16 -8.45 20.87
CA GLN A 294 -3.93 -8.47 22.31
C GLN A 294 -3.66 -7.06 22.86
N LEU A 295 -2.85 -6.24 22.18
CA LEU A 295 -2.61 -4.86 22.56
C LEU A 295 -3.89 -4.02 22.49
N MET A 296 -4.62 -4.09 21.38
CA MET A 296 -5.88 -3.33 21.22
C MET A 296 -6.91 -3.70 22.30
N LYS A 297 -7.03 -4.98 22.63
CA LYS A 297 -7.91 -5.45 23.74
C LYS A 297 -7.50 -4.83 25.07
N ARG A 298 -6.20 -4.80 25.38
CA ARG A 298 -5.66 -4.18 26.61
C ARG A 298 -5.94 -2.67 26.66
N GLU A 299 -5.77 -1.99 25.55
CA GLU A 299 -6.00 -0.55 25.41
C GLU A 299 -7.49 -0.19 25.20
N ARG A 300 -8.39 -1.19 25.18
CA ARG A 300 -9.83 -1.03 24.93
C ARG A 300 -10.13 -0.34 23.60
N ILE A 301 -9.36 -0.69 22.56
CA ILE A 301 -9.57 -0.27 21.17
C ILE A 301 -10.26 -1.41 20.45
N LYS A 302 -11.33 -1.10 19.72
CA LYS A 302 -12.03 -2.07 18.87
C LYS A 302 -11.22 -2.34 17.61
N VAL A 303 -11.28 -3.58 17.13
CA VAL A 303 -10.63 -3.99 15.89
C VAL A 303 -11.67 -4.51 14.93
N ALA A 304 -11.82 -3.86 13.79
CA ALA A 304 -12.54 -4.39 12.65
C ALA A 304 -11.55 -5.12 11.75
N THR A 305 -11.85 -6.39 11.43
CA THR A 305 -10.96 -7.24 10.63
C THR A 305 -11.60 -7.55 9.29
N THR A 306 -10.87 -7.30 8.20
CA THR A 306 -11.31 -7.50 6.82
C THR A 306 -10.57 -8.65 6.14
N ASP A 307 -10.98 -8.97 4.92
CA ASP A 307 -10.17 -9.75 4.01
C ASP A 307 -8.86 -9.00 3.65
N VAL A 308 -7.91 -9.71 3.06
CA VAL A 308 -6.61 -9.15 2.66
C VAL A 308 -6.78 -8.27 1.43
N GLY A 309 -6.30 -7.06 1.51
CA GLY A 309 -6.33 -6.05 0.45
C GLY A 309 -6.74 -4.68 0.99
N ASP A 310 -6.02 -3.67 0.56
CA ASP A 310 -6.20 -2.28 0.97
C ASP A 310 -7.61 -1.74 0.69
N ARG A 311 -8.23 -2.20 -0.40
CA ARG A 311 -9.61 -1.88 -0.77
C ARG A 311 -10.59 -2.28 0.35
N TYR A 312 -10.51 -3.50 0.86
CA TYR A 312 -11.40 -3.98 1.92
C TYR A 312 -11.20 -3.22 3.23
N VAL A 313 -9.94 -2.84 3.52
CA VAL A 313 -9.63 -2.00 4.68
C VAL A 313 -10.31 -0.64 4.55
N LEU A 314 -10.15 0.01 3.40
CA LEU A 314 -10.75 1.32 3.13
C LEU A 314 -12.28 1.29 3.17
N GLU A 315 -12.91 0.29 2.53
CA GLU A 315 -14.37 0.12 2.54
C GLU A 315 -14.91 -0.03 3.96
N GLU A 316 -14.26 -0.84 4.79
CA GLU A 316 -14.64 -1.00 6.20
C GLU A 316 -14.44 0.30 7.00
N MET A 317 -13.33 1.03 6.75
CA MET A 317 -13.10 2.33 7.38
C MET A 317 -14.19 3.33 7.02
N LEU A 318 -14.61 3.38 5.76
CA LEU A 318 -15.68 4.27 5.30
C LEU A 318 -17.04 3.87 5.92
N ARG A 319 -17.35 2.58 5.92
CA ARG A 319 -18.58 2.02 6.50
C ARG A 319 -18.64 2.23 8.01
N GLY A 320 -17.55 1.95 8.70
CA GLY A 320 -17.43 2.02 10.16
C GLY A 320 -17.17 3.43 10.70
N GLY A 321 -16.68 4.34 9.87
CA GLY A 321 -16.25 5.67 10.27
C GLY A 321 -14.87 5.70 10.97
N ALA A 322 -14.07 4.62 10.85
CA ALA A 322 -12.73 4.59 11.44
C ALA A 322 -11.77 5.55 10.73
N VAL A 323 -10.83 6.12 11.47
CA VAL A 323 -9.86 7.11 10.98
C VAL A 323 -8.49 6.50 10.67
N ILE A 324 -8.22 5.29 11.16
CA ILE A 324 -6.98 4.56 10.93
C ILE A 324 -7.26 3.12 10.51
N GLY A 325 -6.54 2.66 9.53
CA GLY A 325 -6.53 1.26 9.11
C GLY A 325 -5.32 0.95 8.25
N GLY A 326 -5.10 -0.32 7.96
CA GLY A 326 -4.00 -0.73 7.09
C GLY A 326 -3.62 -2.19 7.23
N GLU A 327 -2.43 -2.49 6.73
CA GLU A 327 -1.87 -3.83 6.62
C GLU A 327 -0.47 -3.92 7.20
N GLN A 328 -0.05 -5.13 7.60
CA GLN A 328 1.30 -5.42 8.07
C GLN A 328 2.38 -4.99 7.05
N SER A 329 2.06 -4.99 5.76
CA SER A 329 2.94 -4.56 4.67
C SER A 329 3.32 -3.08 4.70
N GLY A 330 2.72 -2.28 5.58
CA GLY A 330 2.97 -0.85 5.72
C GLY A 330 2.04 0.04 4.90
N HIS A 331 1.05 -0.52 4.20
CA HIS A 331 -0.01 0.27 3.58
C HIS A 331 -0.97 0.77 4.68
N ILE A 332 -0.76 2.01 5.12
CA ILE A 332 -1.47 2.60 6.27
C ILE A 332 -2.28 3.80 5.79
N ILE A 333 -3.57 3.78 6.09
CA ILE A 333 -4.53 4.82 5.73
C ILE A 333 -4.84 5.65 6.97
N LEU A 334 -4.42 6.91 6.95
CA LEU A 334 -4.78 7.93 7.93
C LEU A 334 -5.85 8.84 7.30
N ARG A 335 -7.13 8.47 7.45
CA ARG A 335 -8.26 9.04 6.70
C ARG A 335 -8.49 10.54 6.89
N ARG A 336 -7.91 11.12 7.94
CA ARG A 336 -7.91 12.59 8.14
C ARG A 336 -7.07 13.30 7.08
N PHE A 337 -6.06 12.64 6.53
CA PHE A 337 -5.04 13.22 5.68
C PHE A 337 -5.03 12.63 4.26
N ALA A 338 -5.37 11.35 4.11
CA ALA A 338 -5.27 10.65 2.84
C ALA A 338 -6.50 9.77 2.56
N THR A 339 -6.78 9.55 1.29
CA THR A 339 -7.86 8.66 0.80
C THR A 339 -7.36 7.25 0.48
N THR A 340 -6.06 7.02 0.55
CA THR A 340 -5.37 5.74 0.32
C THR A 340 -4.21 5.63 1.30
N GLY A 341 -3.48 4.52 1.30
CA GLY A 341 -2.22 4.43 2.02
C GLY A 341 -1.24 5.50 1.56
N ASP A 342 -0.57 6.13 2.51
CA ASP A 342 0.41 7.18 2.27
C ASP A 342 1.62 6.98 3.16
N GLY A 343 2.72 6.54 2.54
CA GLY A 343 3.96 6.27 3.26
C GLY A 343 4.56 7.53 3.87
N GLN A 344 4.50 8.66 3.17
CA GLN A 344 5.12 9.89 3.65
C GLN A 344 4.29 10.56 4.76
N ILE A 345 2.96 10.51 4.70
CA ILE A 345 2.09 10.92 5.81
C ILE A 345 2.30 10.00 7.03
N THR A 346 2.45 8.68 6.80
CA THR A 346 2.79 7.73 7.86
C THR A 346 4.13 8.08 8.52
N ALA A 347 5.15 8.43 7.72
CA ALA A 347 6.44 8.89 8.22
C ALA A 347 6.32 10.20 9.01
N ALA A 348 5.54 11.17 8.51
CA ALA A 348 5.30 12.44 9.20
C ALA A 348 4.67 12.23 10.59
N GLU A 349 3.66 11.36 10.70
CA GLU A 349 3.06 11.02 11.99
C GLU A 349 4.01 10.25 12.92
N ALA A 350 4.87 9.41 12.39
CA ALA A 350 5.91 8.76 13.20
C ALA A 350 6.92 9.78 13.75
N LEU A 351 7.31 10.77 12.95
CA LEU A 351 8.18 11.86 13.39
C LEU A 351 7.49 12.75 14.42
N ASN A 352 6.19 13.01 14.30
CA ASN A 352 5.40 13.71 15.32
C ASN A 352 5.46 12.97 16.66
N MET A 353 5.29 11.65 16.68
CA MET A 353 5.41 10.87 17.91
C MET A 353 6.81 10.94 18.51
N LEU A 354 7.86 10.87 17.68
CA LEU A 354 9.25 11.04 18.16
C LEU A 354 9.50 12.44 18.74
N ALA A 355 8.88 13.47 18.19
CA ALA A 355 8.98 14.85 18.68
C ALA A 355 8.23 15.05 20.01
N ASP A 356 7.07 14.38 20.17
CA ASP A 356 6.25 14.45 21.39
C ASP A 356 6.88 13.68 22.56
N TYR A 357 7.67 12.65 22.27
CA TYR A 357 8.36 11.82 23.26
C TYR A 357 9.90 11.94 23.14
N PRO A 358 10.49 13.12 23.42
CA PRO A 358 11.91 13.38 23.17
C PRO A 358 12.88 12.55 24.04
N ASP A 359 12.39 11.94 25.12
CA ASP A 359 13.18 11.11 26.03
C ASP A 359 13.05 9.61 25.78
N MET A 360 12.14 9.19 24.87
CA MET A 360 11.92 7.78 24.51
C MET A 360 12.60 7.43 23.19
N THR A 361 13.12 6.23 23.07
CA THR A 361 13.66 5.69 21.81
C THR A 361 12.54 5.23 20.86
N ALA A 362 12.87 4.98 19.58
CA ALA A 362 11.91 4.44 18.62
C ALA A 362 11.39 3.06 19.09
N SER A 363 12.27 2.21 19.62
CA SER A 363 11.88 0.90 20.16
C SER A 363 10.90 1.00 21.33
N GLU A 364 11.00 2.02 22.19
CA GLU A 364 10.07 2.26 23.30
C GLU A 364 8.71 2.81 22.83
N ILE A 365 8.72 3.67 21.80
CA ILE A 365 7.51 4.27 21.26
C ILE A 365 6.68 3.24 20.48
N PHE A 366 7.31 2.52 19.54
CA PHE A 366 6.65 1.59 18.63
C PHE A 366 6.65 0.14 19.11
N GLY A 367 7.47 -0.22 20.11
CA GLY A 367 7.62 -1.59 20.63
C GLY A 367 6.54 -2.05 21.62
N LYS A 368 5.46 -1.30 21.83
CA LYS A 368 4.38 -1.66 22.77
C LYS A 368 3.63 -2.93 22.37
N MET A 369 3.54 -3.21 21.09
CA MET A 369 3.01 -4.44 20.54
C MET A 369 4.05 -5.55 20.62
N LYS A 370 3.72 -6.64 21.31
CA LYS A 370 4.55 -7.84 21.31
C LYS A 370 4.21 -8.68 20.07
N ARG A 371 5.05 -8.61 19.03
CA ARG A 371 4.88 -9.44 17.84
C ARG A 371 5.06 -10.90 18.19
N LEU A 372 4.08 -11.73 17.91
CA LEU A 372 4.15 -13.17 18.05
C LEU A 372 4.85 -13.80 16.84
N PRO A 373 5.68 -14.83 17.05
CA PRO A 373 6.23 -15.64 15.97
C PRO A 373 5.14 -16.15 15.01
N GLN A 374 5.46 -16.15 13.72
CA GLN A 374 4.61 -16.68 12.66
C GLN A 374 5.33 -17.79 11.91
N VAL A 375 4.63 -18.88 11.61
CA VAL A 375 5.09 -19.94 10.71
C VAL A 375 4.12 -20.03 9.54
N SER A 376 4.65 -19.99 8.32
CA SER A 376 3.87 -20.11 7.10
C SER A 376 4.36 -21.27 6.25
N VAL A 377 3.44 -22.14 5.83
CA VAL A 377 3.70 -23.29 4.95
C VAL A 377 2.73 -23.22 3.77
N ASN A 378 3.26 -23.44 2.57
CA ASN A 378 2.46 -23.54 1.36
C ASN A 378 2.31 -24.99 0.96
N VAL A 379 1.08 -25.40 0.60
CA VAL A 379 0.80 -26.74 0.07
C VAL A 379 0.29 -26.60 -1.34
N THR A 380 0.93 -27.27 -2.30
CA THR A 380 0.48 -27.27 -3.69
C THR A 380 -0.82 -28.05 -3.81
N VAL A 381 -1.87 -27.37 -4.28
CA VAL A 381 -3.21 -27.95 -4.47
C VAL A 381 -3.76 -27.44 -5.80
N PRO A 382 -4.20 -28.32 -6.72
CA PRO A 382 -4.82 -27.92 -7.98
C PRO A 382 -5.98 -26.95 -7.76
N GLN A 383 -6.12 -25.98 -8.66
CA GLN A 383 -7.09 -24.87 -8.49
C GLN A 383 -8.51 -25.34 -8.31
N ASP A 384 -8.91 -26.37 -9.06
CA ASP A 384 -10.24 -27.00 -9.04
C ASP A 384 -10.51 -27.83 -7.77
N ARG A 385 -9.47 -28.29 -7.08
CA ARG A 385 -9.57 -29.10 -5.87
C ARG A 385 -9.52 -28.32 -4.55
N LYS A 386 -9.17 -27.04 -4.59
CA LYS A 386 -9.03 -26.22 -3.36
C LYS A 386 -10.29 -26.22 -2.50
N GLY A 387 -11.47 -26.08 -3.11
CA GLY A 387 -12.75 -26.09 -2.40
C GLY A 387 -13.02 -27.43 -1.70
N GLU A 388 -12.75 -28.55 -2.37
CA GLU A 388 -12.87 -29.90 -1.83
C GLU A 388 -11.94 -30.09 -0.62
N VAL A 389 -10.66 -29.74 -0.79
CA VAL A 389 -9.64 -29.88 0.27
C VAL A 389 -9.98 -29.01 1.49
N MET A 390 -10.35 -27.73 1.28
CA MET A 390 -10.72 -26.83 2.36
C MET A 390 -11.98 -27.27 3.13
N GLY A 391 -12.93 -27.93 2.45
CA GLY A 391 -14.16 -28.48 3.03
C GLY A 391 -14.04 -29.91 3.56
N SER A 392 -12.89 -30.56 3.41
CA SER A 392 -12.68 -31.93 3.86
C SER A 392 -12.82 -32.04 5.39
N ALA A 393 -13.55 -33.05 5.85
CA ALA A 393 -13.75 -33.30 7.28
C ALA A 393 -12.42 -33.49 8.04
N ALA A 394 -11.41 -34.10 7.41
CA ALA A 394 -10.09 -34.31 8.01
C ALA A 394 -9.33 -32.98 8.21
N VAL A 395 -9.36 -32.08 7.22
CA VAL A 395 -8.71 -30.76 7.30
C VAL A 395 -9.40 -29.88 8.34
N VAL A 396 -10.73 -29.86 8.33
CA VAL A 396 -11.54 -29.09 9.29
C VAL A 396 -11.29 -29.58 10.72
N ALA A 397 -11.30 -30.91 10.94
CA ALA A 397 -11.05 -31.51 12.26
C ALA A 397 -9.63 -31.20 12.76
N LYS A 398 -8.61 -31.34 11.91
CA LYS A 398 -7.21 -31.04 12.30
C LYS A 398 -7.01 -29.56 12.57
N LYS A 399 -7.60 -28.68 11.77
CA LYS A 399 -7.59 -27.24 12.04
C LYS A 399 -8.20 -26.92 13.41
N LEU A 400 -9.39 -27.48 13.72
CA LEU A 400 -10.07 -27.26 15.00
C LEU A 400 -9.27 -27.82 16.19
N GLU A 401 -8.62 -28.98 16.04
CA GLU A 401 -7.71 -29.54 17.03
C GLU A 401 -6.59 -28.56 17.36
N ILE A 402 -5.92 -28.01 16.33
CA ILE A 402 -4.83 -27.03 16.51
C ILE A 402 -5.36 -25.74 17.14
N GLU A 403 -6.53 -25.23 16.71
CA GLU A 403 -7.17 -24.06 17.31
C GLU A 403 -7.43 -24.25 18.81
N ASN A 404 -7.92 -25.42 19.21
CA ASN A 404 -8.17 -25.74 20.61
C ASN A 404 -6.86 -25.83 21.45
N ILE A 405 -5.79 -26.34 20.85
CA ILE A 405 -4.46 -26.40 21.54
C ILE A 405 -3.90 -25.01 21.72
N LEU A 406 -3.95 -24.17 20.68
CA LEU A 406 -3.40 -22.81 20.72
C LEU A 406 -4.20 -21.87 21.62
N GLY A 407 -5.52 -22.05 21.72
CA GLY A 407 -6.43 -21.23 22.53
C GLY A 407 -6.23 -19.73 22.25
N ASP A 408 -6.26 -18.90 23.30
CA ASP A 408 -6.07 -17.46 23.22
C ASP A 408 -4.59 -17.03 23.00
N SER A 409 -3.64 -17.97 23.10
CA SER A 409 -2.20 -17.69 22.97
C SER A 409 -1.66 -17.84 21.55
N GLY A 410 -2.46 -18.37 20.63
CA GLY A 410 -2.11 -18.52 19.22
C GLY A 410 -3.31 -18.58 18.30
N ARG A 411 -3.06 -18.72 17.02
CA ARG A 411 -4.11 -18.93 16.00
C ARG A 411 -3.59 -19.66 14.77
N ILE A 412 -4.50 -20.20 14.00
CA ILE A 412 -4.24 -20.77 12.68
C ILE A 412 -5.12 -20.09 11.63
N LEU A 413 -4.51 -19.72 10.52
CA LEU A 413 -5.20 -19.23 9.34
C LEU A 413 -4.90 -20.14 8.16
N LEU A 414 -5.94 -20.74 7.60
CA LEU A 414 -5.88 -21.58 6.41
C LEU A 414 -6.63 -20.88 5.27
N ARG A 415 -5.95 -20.65 4.14
CA ARG A 415 -6.56 -19.94 3.01
C ARG A 415 -6.08 -20.47 1.65
N PRO A 416 -6.97 -20.58 0.65
CA PRO A 416 -6.55 -20.82 -0.72
C PRO A 416 -5.88 -19.56 -1.30
N SER A 417 -4.84 -19.74 -2.13
CA SER A 417 -4.33 -18.64 -2.94
C SER A 417 -5.31 -18.33 -4.08
N GLY A 418 -5.56 -17.07 -4.36
CA GLY A 418 -6.42 -16.66 -5.47
C GLY A 418 -5.76 -16.87 -6.84
N THR A 419 -4.45 -16.73 -6.92
CA THR A 419 -3.68 -16.72 -8.18
C THR A 419 -2.83 -17.96 -8.40
N GLU A 420 -2.35 -18.61 -7.34
CA GLU A 420 -1.43 -19.74 -7.40
C GLU A 420 -2.15 -21.05 -7.03
N ALA A 421 -1.72 -22.17 -7.58
CA ALA A 421 -2.26 -23.51 -7.29
C ALA A 421 -1.79 -24.03 -5.91
N LEU A 422 -2.12 -23.31 -4.84
CA LEU A 422 -1.71 -23.66 -3.46
C LEU A 422 -2.73 -23.22 -2.40
N ILE A 423 -2.64 -23.87 -1.24
CA ILE A 423 -3.28 -23.46 0.02
C ILE A 423 -2.15 -22.99 0.96
N ARG A 424 -2.38 -21.85 1.62
CA ARG A 424 -1.46 -21.27 2.60
C ARG A 424 -1.92 -21.58 4.01
N ILE A 425 -1.04 -22.16 4.79
CA ILE A 425 -1.21 -22.41 6.23
C ILE A 425 -0.36 -21.38 6.95
N MET A 426 -0.95 -20.60 7.85
CA MET A 426 -0.23 -19.67 8.71
C MET A 426 -0.63 -19.91 10.15
N LEU A 427 0.35 -20.07 11.03
CA LEU A 427 0.17 -20.19 12.47
C LEU A 427 0.92 -19.08 13.18
N GLU A 428 0.34 -18.62 14.28
CA GLU A 428 0.95 -17.66 15.20
C GLU A 428 0.85 -18.19 16.63
N GLY A 429 1.88 -17.92 17.43
CA GLY A 429 1.93 -18.32 18.84
C GLY A 429 3.28 -18.03 19.45
N SER A 430 3.51 -18.50 20.68
CA SER A 430 4.74 -18.19 21.44
C SER A 430 5.93 -19.07 21.10
N ASP A 431 5.72 -20.28 20.58
CA ASP A 431 6.76 -21.28 20.33
C ASP A 431 6.83 -21.68 18.85
N THR A 432 7.87 -21.22 18.16
CA THR A 432 8.09 -21.48 16.73
C THR A 432 8.21 -22.97 16.41
N ALA A 433 8.80 -23.79 17.30
CA ALA A 433 8.99 -25.21 17.06
C ALA A 433 7.64 -25.95 17.10
N GLU A 434 6.79 -25.62 18.07
CA GLU A 434 5.42 -26.16 18.13
C GLU A 434 4.60 -25.73 16.92
N LEU A 435 4.64 -24.45 16.55
CA LEU A 435 3.93 -23.94 15.37
C LEU A 435 4.36 -24.66 14.09
N SER A 436 5.67 -24.89 13.92
CA SER A 436 6.20 -25.62 12.76
C SER A 436 5.69 -27.05 12.72
N ARG A 437 5.65 -27.73 13.86
CA ARG A 437 5.11 -29.09 13.96
C ARG A 437 3.63 -29.14 13.57
N TYR A 438 2.80 -28.23 14.08
CA TYR A 438 1.38 -28.17 13.73
C TYR A 438 1.14 -27.83 12.25
N ALA A 439 1.97 -26.96 11.68
CA ALA A 439 1.90 -26.63 10.27
C ALA A 439 2.19 -27.86 9.37
N GLU A 440 3.23 -28.64 9.69
CA GLU A 440 3.57 -29.86 8.95
C GLU A 440 2.54 -30.99 9.16
N GLU A 441 1.96 -31.11 10.36
CA GLU A 441 0.86 -32.06 10.61
C GLU A 441 -0.37 -31.74 9.74
N LEU A 442 -0.77 -30.45 9.65
CA LEU A 442 -1.89 -30.05 8.81
C LEU A 442 -1.56 -30.19 7.31
N LYS A 443 -0.33 -29.86 6.90
CA LYS A 443 0.15 -30.08 5.53
C LYS A 443 0.03 -31.56 5.15
N THR A 444 0.51 -32.47 6.01
CA THR A 444 0.41 -33.92 5.78
C THR A 444 -1.05 -34.37 5.59
N VAL A 445 -1.98 -33.84 6.38
CA VAL A 445 -3.42 -34.13 6.23
C VAL A 445 -3.93 -33.64 4.86
N ILE A 446 -3.53 -32.44 4.43
CA ILE A 446 -3.92 -31.90 3.11
C ILE A 446 -3.35 -32.77 1.98
N GLU A 447 -2.07 -33.10 2.05
CA GLU A 447 -1.38 -33.94 1.03
C GLU A 447 -1.98 -35.35 0.95
N GLY A 448 -2.48 -35.90 2.06
CA GLY A 448 -3.14 -37.21 2.09
C GLY A 448 -4.53 -37.25 1.45
N ILE A 449 -5.10 -36.09 1.06
CA ILE A 449 -6.38 -35.97 0.36
C ILE A 449 -6.17 -35.80 -1.15
N LEU A 450 -4.98 -35.36 -1.58
CA LEU A 450 -4.64 -35.11 -2.97
C LEU A 450 -4.37 -36.39 -3.74
#